data_c0c18f6d919ea1524c7e1ca2e430d46e
#
_entry.id   c0c18f6d919ea1524c7e1ca2e430d46e
#
_cell.length_a   1.000
_cell.length_b   1.000
_cell.length_c   1.000
_cell.angle_alpha   90.00
_cell.angle_beta   90.00
_cell.angle_gamma   90.00
#
_symmetry.space_group_name_H-M   'P 1'
#
loop_
_entity.id
_entity.type
_entity.pdbx_description
1 polymer ?
#
loop_
_entity_poly.entity_id
_entity_poly.type
_entity_poly.pdbx_seq_one_letter_code
_entity_poly.pdbx_strand_id
1 'polypeptide(L)'
;MKRKHIIAIICLFCLSFQYEITAQNKSKVDEIRDELLNPNNNSVLVVAHRGDWRYAPENSLAAIENVIKMGCDVVEIDIQKTKDGHLILMHDNTLDRTTTGHGKISDQTLDDVKKLKLRNGLGIHTRHTVPTLEEALLLAKDKIMINLDKAYPLFDEVYELLKKTGTTKQIIMKGSQPVEQVKKEFGKYLDKVIFMPVINLDKANAQQMIEDYMKKYPPLAFEFSYVSDTNTLPKEMGKRLKGNCLISVSYTHLRAHETRGNL
;
A
#
# COMPACT_ATOMS: atom_id res chain seq x y z
N MET A 1 20.76 -56.50 -19.32
CA MET A 1 20.51 -55.17 -19.91
C MET A 1 19.19 -54.51 -19.48
N LYS A 2 18.11 -55.23 -19.22
CA LYS A 2 16.78 -54.63 -18.93
C LYS A 2 16.63 -53.86 -17.60
N ARG A 3 17.40 -54.22 -16.52
CA ARG A 3 17.28 -53.52 -15.22
C ARG A 3 17.90 -52.11 -15.18
N LYS A 4 18.96 -51.84 -15.96
CA LYS A 4 19.61 -50.51 -15.98
C LYS A 4 18.76 -49.44 -16.70
N HIS A 5 17.95 -49.81 -17.63
CA HIS A 5 17.08 -48.89 -18.36
C HIS A 5 15.85 -48.45 -17.53
N ILE A 6 15.33 -49.35 -16.68
CA ILE A 6 14.19 -49.06 -15.79
C ILE A 6 14.60 -48.03 -14.70
N ILE A 7 15.79 -48.19 -14.14
CA ILE A 7 16.30 -47.24 -13.12
C ILE A 7 16.53 -45.86 -13.71
N ALA A 8 17.06 -45.77 -14.95
CA ALA A 8 17.26 -44.47 -15.64
C ALA A 8 15.93 -43.75 -15.97
N ILE A 9 14.88 -44.51 -16.33
CA ILE A 9 13.56 -43.94 -16.62
C ILE A 9 12.88 -43.41 -15.33
N ILE A 10 13.01 -44.16 -14.21
CA ILE A 10 12.47 -43.75 -12.90
C ILE A 10 13.21 -42.50 -12.40
N CYS A 11 14.53 -42.41 -12.54
CA CYS A 11 15.29 -41.21 -12.18
C CYS A 11 14.93 -39.99 -13.03
N LEU A 12 14.70 -40.15 -14.35
CA LEU A 12 14.24 -39.07 -15.22
C LEU A 12 12.82 -38.60 -14.85
N PHE A 13 11.92 -39.53 -14.50
CA PHE A 13 10.56 -39.19 -14.06
C PHE A 13 10.54 -38.48 -12.72
N CYS A 14 11.41 -38.90 -11.76
CA CYS A 14 11.57 -38.21 -10.48
C CYS A 14 12.19 -36.81 -10.65
N LEU A 15 13.13 -36.61 -11.58
CA LEU A 15 13.72 -35.30 -11.88
C LEU A 15 12.71 -34.36 -12.56
N SER A 16 11.87 -34.85 -13.46
CA SER A 16 10.81 -34.03 -14.06
C SER A 16 9.72 -33.68 -13.04
N PHE A 17 9.37 -34.57 -12.13
CA PHE A 17 8.42 -34.29 -11.05
C PHE A 17 8.96 -33.30 -10.02
N GLN A 18 10.27 -33.32 -9.74
CA GLN A 18 10.91 -32.29 -8.91
C GLN A 18 10.98 -30.92 -9.61
N TYR A 19 11.09 -30.87 -10.95
CA TYR A 19 11.07 -29.63 -11.71
C TYR A 19 9.68 -28.99 -11.74
N GLU A 20 8.59 -29.75 -11.77
CA GLU A 20 7.22 -29.24 -11.66
C GLU A 20 6.85 -28.78 -10.24
N ILE A 21 7.43 -29.37 -9.20
CA ILE A 21 7.20 -28.96 -7.80
C ILE A 21 7.90 -27.64 -7.47
N THR A 22 8.92 -27.23 -8.24
CA THR A 22 9.61 -25.93 -8.03
C THR A 22 9.02 -24.78 -8.82
N ALA A 23 8.07 -25.01 -9.71
CA ALA A 23 7.21 -23.96 -10.24
C ALA A 23 6.13 -23.61 -9.17
N GLN A 24 6.57 -23.16 -8.01
CA GLN A 24 5.69 -22.61 -7.00
C GLN A 24 4.95 -21.45 -7.67
N ASN A 25 3.63 -21.58 -7.87
CA ASN A 25 2.82 -20.53 -8.47
C ASN A 25 3.08 -19.23 -7.71
N LYS A 26 3.74 -18.29 -8.39
CA LYS A 26 4.11 -17.00 -7.84
C LYS A 26 2.84 -16.29 -7.39
N SER A 27 2.82 -15.75 -6.18
CA SER A 27 1.66 -15.00 -5.72
C SER A 27 1.49 -13.72 -6.55
N LYS A 28 0.28 -13.18 -6.63
CA LYS A 28 0.05 -11.89 -7.32
C LYS A 28 0.91 -10.78 -6.73
N VAL A 29 1.13 -10.82 -5.42
CA VAL A 29 2.05 -9.89 -4.72
C VAL A 29 3.49 -10.03 -5.21
N ASP A 30 3.97 -11.27 -5.42
CA ASP A 30 5.33 -11.49 -5.92
C ASP A 30 5.49 -10.98 -7.37
N GLU A 31 4.47 -11.13 -8.20
CA GLU A 31 4.44 -10.56 -9.57
C GLU A 31 4.55 -9.04 -9.52
N ILE A 32 3.68 -8.37 -8.75
CA ILE A 32 3.68 -6.91 -8.62
C ILE A 32 5.00 -6.40 -8.04
N ARG A 33 5.56 -7.11 -7.05
CA ARG A 33 6.88 -6.75 -6.50
C ARG A 33 8.00 -6.83 -7.53
N ASP A 34 7.99 -7.85 -8.36
CA ASP A 34 9.01 -7.96 -9.41
C ASP A 34 8.90 -6.84 -10.45
N GLU A 35 7.67 -6.41 -10.74
CA GLU A 35 7.45 -5.22 -11.57
C GLU A 35 7.97 -3.95 -10.88
N LEU A 36 7.65 -3.77 -9.59
CA LEU A 36 8.14 -2.66 -8.77
C LEU A 36 9.68 -2.61 -8.69
N LEU A 37 10.32 -3.77 -8.59
CA LEU A 37 11.77 -3.88 -8.43
C LEU A 37 12.53 -3.82 -9.77
N ASN A 38 11.85 -3.87 -10.90
CA ASN A 38 12.47 -3.84 -12.23
C ASN A 38 12.56 -2.38 -12.74
N PRO A 39 13.73 -1.76 -12.73
CA PRO A 39 13.90 -0.37 -13.16
C PRO A 39 13.65 -0.15 -14.66
N ASN A 40 13.64 -1.22 -15.47
CA ASN A 40 13.36 -1.18 -16.90
C ASN A 40 11.89 -1.47 -17.23
N ASN A 41 11.04 -1.64 -16.21
CA ASN A 41 9.63 -1.88 -16.41
C ASN A 41 8.92 -0.60 -16.89
N ASN A 42 8.15 -0.73 -17.97
CA ASN A 42 7.31 0.36 -18.52
C ASN A 42 5.84 0.18 -18.15
N SER A 43 5.48 -0.80 -17.30
CA SER A 43 4.10 -0.97 -16.87
C SER A 43 3.65 0.14 -15.91
N VAL A 44 2.36 0.42 -15.94
CA VAL A 44 1.71 1.36 -15.03
C VAL A 44 1.00 0.56 -13.96
N LEU A 45 1.38 0.75 -12.71
CA LEU A 45 0.71 0.13 -11.57
C LEU A 45 -0.53 0.94 -11.18
N VAL A 46 -1.65 0.26 -11.02
CA VAL A 46 -2.93 0.87 -10.65
C VAL A 46 -3.08 0.86 -9.14
N VAL A 47 -3.17 2.07 -8.54
CA VAL A 47 -3.39 2.26 -7.10
C VAL A 47 -4.85 2.66 -6.85
N ALA A 48 -5.57 1.87 -6.08
CA ALA A 48 -6.95 2.15 -5.68
C ALA A 48 -6.97 2.90 -4.34
N HIS A 49 -7.27 4.20 -4.37
CA HIS A 49 -7.32 5.09 -3.20
C HIS A 49 -8.50 4.74 -2.30
N ARG A 50 -8.23 4.32 -1.06
CA ARG A 50 -9.20 3.83 -0.05
C ARG A 50 -10.04 2.63 -0.52
N GLY A 51 -9.54 1.87 -1.50
CA GLY A 51 -10.25 0.80 -2.17
C GLY A 51 -11.31 1.30 -3.16
N ASP A 52 -12.31 0.46 -3.46
CA ASP A 52 -13.43 0.79 -4.35
C ASP A 52 -14.52 1.59 -3.62
N TRP A 53 -14.21 2.82 -3.25
CA TRP A 53 -15.12 3.70 -2.50
C TRP A 53 -16.39 4.12 -3.25
N ARG A 54 -16.50 3.82 -4.54
CA ARG A 54 -17.69 4.13 -5.36
C ARG A 54 -18.81 3.11 -5.13
N TYR A 55 -18.46 1.84 -4.97
CA TYR A 55 -19.42 0.73 -4.82
C TYR A 55 -19.46 0.15 -3.40
N ALA A 56 -18.49 0.48 -2.55
CA ALA A 56 -18.44 0.10 -1.15
C ALA A 56 -17.99 1.29 -0.29
N PRO A 57 -18.18 1.28 1.04
CA PRO A 57 -17.60 2.32 1.89
C PRO A 57 -16.07 2.38 1.76
N GLU A 58 -15.49 3.59 1.73
CA GLU A 58 -14.05 3.78 1.76
C GLU A 58 -13.42 3.06 2.96
N ASN A 59 -12.20 2.56 2.82
CA ASN A 59 -11.47 1.85 3.89
C ASN A 59 -12.25 0.64 4.49
N SER A 60 -13.13 0.01 3.72
CA SER A 60 -13.84 -1.21 4.14
C SER A 60 -13.24 -2.47 3.54
N LEU A 61 -13.48 -3.64 4.18
CA LEU A 61 -13.07 -4.92 3.60
C LEU A 61 -13.73 -5.16 2.24
N ALA A 62 -14.99 -4.72 2.06
CA ALA A 62 -15.69 -4.84 0.78
C ALA A 62 -15.02 -4.00 -0.33
N ALA A 63 -14.54 -2.79 -0.01
CA ALA A 63 -13.81 -1.95 -0.95
C ALA A 63 -12.47 -2.59 -1.37
N ILE A 64 -11.77 -3.20 -0.42
CA ILE A 64 -10.52 -3.95 -0.68
C ILE A 64 -10.80 -5.18 -1.55
N GLU A 65 -11.84 -5.95 -1.21
CA GLU A 65 -12.21 -7.15 -1.98
C GLU A 65 -12.58 -6.82 -3.43
N ASN A 66 -13.31 -5.72 -3.65
CA ASN A 66 -13.68 -5.27 -4.98
C ASN A 66 -12.45 -4.95 -5.84
N VAL A 67 -11.48 -4.19 -5.32
CA VAL A 67 -10.27 -3.86 -6.10
C VAL A 67 -9.36 -5.06 -6.35
N ILE A 68 -9.35 -6.04 -5.46
CA ILE A 68 -8.69 -7.34 -5.72
C ILE A 68 -9.37 -8.04 -6.91
N LYS A 69 -10.71 -8.10 -6.93
CA LYS A 69 -11.49 -8.69 -8.03
C LYS A 69 -11.32 -7.93 -9.36
N MET A 70 -11.14 -6.61 -9.30
CA MET A 70 -10.85 -5.77 -10.47
C MET A 70 -9.43 -5.97 -11.02
N GLY A 71 -8.54 -6.65 -10.28
CA GLY A 71 -7.15 -6.85 -10.69
C GLY A 71 -6.25 -5.63 -10.51
N CYS A 72 -6.60 -4.71 -9.60
CA CYS A 72 -5.71 -3.61 -9.22
C CYS A 72 -4.42 -4.14 -8.60
N ASP A 73 -3.32 -3.40 -8.76
CA ASP A 73 -2.00 -3.81 -8.28
C ASP A 73 -1.78 -3.42 -6.82
N VAL A 74 -2.26 -2.24 -6.42
CA VAL A 74 -2.09 -1.68 -5.08
C VAL A 74 -3.42 -1.16 -4.56
N VAL A 75 -3.74 -1.45 -3.31
CA VAL A 75 -4.79 -0.73 -2.57
C VAL A 75 -4.14 0.21 -1.57
N GLU A 76 -4.55 1.47 -1.58
CA GLU A 76 -4.17 2.41 -0.55
C GLU A 76 -5.26 2.42 0.54
N ILE A 77 -4.85 2.42 1.81
CA ILE A 77 -5.73 2.46 2.98
C ILE A 77 -5.13 3.32 4.09
N ASP A 78 -6.00 4.01 4.83
CA ASP A 78 -5.64 4.88 5.93
C ASP A 78 -5.76 4.18 7.28
N ILE A 79 -4.84 4.49 8.20
CA ILE A 79 -4.80 3.87 9.53
C ILE A 79 -5.05 4.91 10.62
N GLN A 80 -5.84 4.52 11.62
CA GLN A 80 -6.03 5.23 12.88
C GLN A 80 -5.88 4.26 14.05
N LYS A 81 -5.60 4.80 15.25
CA LYS A 81 -5.48 4.01 16.47
C LYS A 81 -6.59 4.35 17.46
N THR A 82 -7.27 3.33 17.97
CA THR A 82 -8.30 3.43 19.00
C THR A 82 -7.68 3.74 20.37
N LYS A 83 -8.53 4.11 21.34
CA LYS A 83 -8.14 4.38 22.74
C LYS A 83 -7.39 3.22 23.40
N ASP A 84 -7.81 2.00 23.09
CA ASP A 84 -7.26 0.76 23.62
C ASP A 84 -6.15 0.15 22.72
N GLY A 85 -5.61 0.96 21.79
CA GLY A 85 -4.39 0.66 21.03
C GLY A 85 -4.57 -0.19 19.77
N HIS A 86 -5.81 -0.50 19.34
CA HIS A 86 -6.05 -1.25 18.11
C HIS A 86 -5.93 -0.36 16.87
N LEU A 87 -5.30 -0.90 15.81
CA LEU A 87 -5.22 -0.24 14.51
C LEU A 87 -6.43 -0.59 13.67
N ILE A 88 -7.15 0.44 13.23
CA ILE A 88 -8.37 0.34 12.40
C ILE A 88 -8.19 1.10 11.09
N LEU A 89 -9.03 0.79 10.10
CA LEU A 89 -9.03 1.52 8.83
C LEU A 89 -9.99 2.70 8.89
N MET A 90 -9.45 3.92 8.83
CA MET A 90 -10.23 5.16 8.82
C MET A 90 -9.35 6.32 8.33
N HIS A 91 -9.92 7.17 7.44
CA HIS A 91 -9.20 8.34 6.97
C HIS A 91 -9.22 9.48 8.00
N ASP A 92 -10.39 9.81 8.52
CA ASP A 92 -10.56 10.95 9.42
C ASP A 92 -10.15 10.59 10.86
N ASN A 93 -9.79 11.58 11.65
CA ASN A 93 -9.52 11.40 13.09
C ASN A 93 -10.80 11.22 13.89
N THR A 94 -11.98 11.40 13.27
CA THR A 94 -13.30 11.29 13.86
C THR A 94 -14.19 10.32 13.10
N LEU A 95 -15.21 9.83 13.77
CA LEU A 95 -16.17 8.83 13.25
C LEU A 95 -17.27 9.44 12.37
N ASP A 96 -17.45 10.76 12.41
CA ASP A 96 -18.65 11.47 11.99
C ASP A 96 -19.01 11.32 10.51
N ARG A 97 -18.02 11.43 9.61
CA ARG A 97 -18.27 11.43 8.15
C ARG A 97 -18.59 10.03 7.61
N THR A 98 -17.85 9.04 8.02
CA THR A 98 -17.86 7.72 7.37
C THR A 98 -18.52 6.64 8.19
N THR A 99 -19.03 6.95 9.40
CA THR A 99 -19.72 5.98 10.25
C THR A 99 -21.03 6.52 10.81
N THR A 100 -21.77 5.64 11.54
CA THR A 100 -22.95 6.00 12.32
C THR A 100 -22.62 6.58 13.70
N GLY A 101 -21.33 6.61 14.07
CA GLY A 101 -20.83 7.17 15.33
C GLY A 101 -20.40 8.61 15.21
N HIS A 102 -19.98 9.17 16.35
CA HIS A 102 -19.52 10.56 16.48
C HIS A 102 -18.30 10.66 17.38
N GLY A 103 -17.52 11.74 17.19
CA GLY A 103 -16.37 12.08 18.02
C GLY A 103 -15.06 11.43 17.59
N LYS A 104 -14.03 11.63 18.39
CA LYS A 104 -12.65 11.21 18.07
C LYS A 104 -12.49 9.70 18.22
N ILE A 105 -11.76 9.10 17.27
CA ILE A 105 -11.38 7.68 17.30
C ILE A 105 -10.52 7.37 18.53
N SER A 106 -9.60 8.27 18.88
CA SER A 106 -8.73 8.12 20.06
C SER A 106 -9.47 8.04 21.40
N ASP A 107 -10.74 8.39 21.44
CA ASP A 107 -11.58 8.35 22.65
C ASP A 107 -12.44 7.07 22.70
N GLN A 108 -12.46 6.26 21.64
CA GLN A 108 -13.29 5.06 21.47
C GLN A 108 -12.45 3.78 21.62
N THR A 109 -13.05 2.74 22.20
CA THR A 109 -12.46 1.40 22.18
C THR A 109 -12.76 0.68 20.86
N LEU A 110 -12.03 -0.40 20.57
CA LEU A 110 -12.32 -1.22 19.39
C LEU A 110 -13.76 -1.76 19.43
N ASP A 111 -14.22 -2.24 20.58
CA ASP A 111 -15.58 -2.76 20.76
C ASP A 111 -16.64 -1.72 20.44
N ASP A 112 -16.42 -0.45 20.79
CA ASP A 112 -17.36 0.64 20.46
C ASP A 112 -17.36 0.92 18.97
N VAL A 113 -16.17 0.99 18.35
CA VAL A 113 -16.03 1.22 16.90
C VAL A 113 -16.64 0.09 16.07
N LYS A 114 -16.52 -1.16 16.51
CA LYS A 114 -17.08 -2.33 15.82
C LYS A 114 -18.60 -2.39 15.80
N LYS A 115 -19.28 -1.73 16.72
CA LYS A 115 -20.75 -1.60 16.72
C LYS A 115 -21.26 -0.66 15.63
N LEU A 116 -20.41 0.24 15.15
CA LEU A 116 -20.77 1.25 14.17
C LEU A 116 -20.88 0.67 12.76
N LYS A 117 -21.75 1.29 11.96
CA LYS A 117 -21.89 0.98 10.53
C LYS A 117 -21.20 2.03 9.70
N LEU A 118 -20.51 1.58 8.64
CA LEU A 118 -19.91 2.47 7.67
C LEU A 118 -20.98 3.10 6.77
N ARG A 119 -20.74 4.34 6.36
CA ARG A 119 -21.51 5.06 5.33
C ARG A 119 -20.80 4.93 3.99
N ASN A 120 -21.55 4.84 2.91
CA ASN A 120 -20.98 4.94 1.56
C ASN A 120 -20.66 6.41 1.19
N GLY A 121 -20.11 6.64 0.00
CA GLY A 121 -19.76 7.98 -0.48
C GLY A 121 -20.92 8.97 -0.61
N LEU A 122 -22.18 8.50 -0.54
CA LEU A 122 -23.40 9.30 -0.50
C LEU A 122 -23.92 9.55 0.92
N GLY A 123 -23.20 9.10 1.96
CA GLY A 123 -23.60 9.24 3.36
C GLY A 123 -24.65 8.23 3.82
N ILE A 124 -25.01 7.25 2.96
CA ILE A 124 -26.04 6.24 3.29
C ILE A 124 -25.40 5.14 4.14
N HIS A 125 -26.12 4.73 5.20
CA HIS A 125 -25.70 3.64 6.07
C HIS A 125 -25.66 2.31 5.31
N THR A 126 -24.62 1.54 5.56
CA THR A 126 -24.44 0.22 4.96
C THR A 126 -24.45 -0.87 6.04
N ARG A 127 -24.34 -2.13 5.64
CA ARG A 127 -24.18 -3.26 6.58
C ARG A 127 -22.72 -3.43 7.08
N HIS A 128 -21.77 -2.75 6.44
CA HIS A 128 -20.33 -2.91 6.74
C HIS A 128 -19.96 -2.21 8.04
N THR A 129 -18.98 -2.76 8.75
CA THR A 129 -18.40 -2.22 9.97
C THR A 129 -16.97 -1.75 9.71
N VAL A 130 -16.41 -0.95 10.62
CA VAL A 130 -15.03 -0.50 10.55
C VAL A 130 -14.08 -1.70 10.70
N PRO A 131 -13.18 -1.96 9.74
CA PRO A 131 -12.22 -3.05 9.84
C PRO A 131 -11.03 -2.68 10.74
N THR A 132 -10.41 -3.70 11.34
CA THR A 132 -9.05 -3.58 11.85
C THR A 132 -8.04 -3.70 10.72
N LEU A 133 -6.82 -3.20 10.95
CA LEU A 133 -5.71 -3.41 10.03
C LEU A 133 -5.41 -4.91 9.85
N GLU A 134 -5.49 -5.69 10.93
CA GLU A 134 -5.27 -7.15 10.87
C GLU A 134 -6.24 -7.84 9.92
N GLU A 135 -7.55 -7.52 9.99
CA GLU A 135 -8.57 -8.06 9.08
C GLU A 135 -8.26 -7.71 7.61
N ALA A 136 -7.84 -6.47 7.35
CA ALA A 136 -7.47 -6.03 6.01
C ALA A 136 -6.20 -6.72 5.48
N LEU A 137 -5.18 -6.86 6.31
CA LEU A 137 -3.94 -7.57 5.96
C LEU A 137 -4.20 -9.03 5.60
N LEU A 138 -5.01 -9.74 6.39
CA LEU A 138 -5.37 -11.13 6.14
C LEU A 138 -6.21 -11.30 4.87
N LEU A 139 -7.16 -10.39 4.61
CA LEU A 139 -7.96 -10.39 3.38
C LEU A 139 -7.10 -10.21 2.13
N ALA A 140 -6.15 -9.26 2.18
CA ALA A 140 -5.30 -8.87 1.06
C ALA A 140 -4.08 -9.79 0.86
N LYS A 141 -3.79 -10.67 1.81
CA LYS A 141 -2.59 -11.52 1.80
C LYS A 141 -2.40 -12.25 0.49
N ASP A 142 -1.21 -12.08 -0.10
CA ASP A 142 -0.75 -12.68 -1.36
C ASP A 142 -1.58 -12.28 -2.62
N LYS A 143 -2.54 -11.34 -2.50
CA LYS A 143 -3.47 -10.96 -3.57
C LYS A 143 -3.23 -9.57 -4.14
N ILE A 144 -2.81 -8.62 -3.33
CA ILE A 144 -2.63 -7.21 -3.71
C ILE A 144 -1.59 -6.55 -2.82
N MET A 145 -0.81 -5.60 -3.36
CA MET A 145 0.06 -4.75 -2.54
C MET A 145 -0.79 -3.75 -1.75
N ILE A 146 -0.29 -3.35 -0.59
CA ILE A 146 -0.99 -2.37 0.29
C ILE A 146 -0.09 -1.17 0.52
N ASN A 147 -0.59 0.03 0.20
CA ASN A 147 -0.01 1.31 0.56
C ASN A 147 -0.69 1.84 1.82
N LEU A 148 0.08 1.96 2.92
CA LEU A 148 -0.44 2.37 4.22
C LEU A 148 -0.24 3.87 4.43
N ASP A 149 -1.34 4.63 4.45
CA ASP A 149 -1.32 6.04 4.81
C ASP A 149 -1.50 6.23 6.32
N LYS A 150 -0.97 7.35 6.85
CA LYS A 150 -1.00 7.72 8.28
C LYS A 150 -0.31 6.72 9.20
N ALA A 151 0.42 5.76 8.64
CA ALA A 151 1.09 4.69 9.37
C ALA A 151 2.44 5.11 9.99
N TYR A 152 3.05 6.22 9.53
CA TYR A 152 4.38 6.62 9.97
C TYR A 152 4.54 6.71 11.49
N PRO A 153 3.66 7.39 12.26
CA PRO A 153 3.79 7.47 13.71
C PRO A 153 3.47 6.14 14.44
N LEU A 154 2.94 5.15 13.71
CA LEU A 154 2.52 3.85 14.21
C LEU A 154 3.38 2.71 13.66
N PHE A 155 4.59 3.03 13.17
CA PHE A 155 5.42 2.11 12.39
C PHE A 155 5.77 0.83 13.15
N ASP A 156 6.12 0.94 14.44
CA ASP A 156 6.46 -0.22 15.28
C ASP A 156 5.24 -1.16 15.43
N GLU A 157 4.06 -0.62 15.77
CA GLU A 157 2.83 -1.41 15.94
C GLU A 157 2.37 -2.04 14.62
N VAL A 158 2.46 -1.29 13.51
CA VAL A 158 2.17 -1.81 12.17
C VAL A 158 3.11 -2.97 11.85
N TYR A 159 4.42 -2.80 12.06
CA TYR A 159 5.40 -3.83 11.74
C TYR A 159 5.17 -5.14 12.53
N GLU A 160 4.76 -5.05 13.80
CA GLU A 160 4.39 -6.24 14.58
C GLU A 160 3.19 -6.98 13.96
N LEU A 161 2.16 -6.25 13.49
CA LEU A 161 1.03 -6.86 12.78
C LEU A 161 1.45 -7.49 11.45
N LEU A 162 2.36 -6.85 10.70
CA LEU A 162 2.88 -7.40 9.45
C LEU A 162 3.60 -8.73 9.66
N LYS A 163 4.38 -8.84 10.73
CA LYS A 163 5.03 -10.11 11.11
C LYS A 163 4.00 -11.17 11.48
N LYS A 164 3.03 -10.79 12.32
CA LYS A 164 1.96 -11.69 12.78
C LYS A 164 1.15 -12.27 11.63
N THR A 165 0.81 -11.44 10.63
CA THR A 165 0.00 -11.84 9.48
C THR A 165 0.82 -12.46 8.34
N GLY A 166 2.15 -12.30 8.36
CA GLY A 166 3.05 -12.74 7.30
C GLY A 166 2.90 -11.92 6.02
N THR A 167 2.61 -10.60 6.14
CA THR A 167 2.34 -9.70 5.02
C THR A 167 3.42 -8.64 4.80
N THR A 168 4.56 -8.76 5.48
CA THR A 168 5.64 -7.75 5.47
C THR A 168 6.09 -7.37 4.06
N LYS A 169 6.22 -8.35 3.14
CA LYS A 169 6.71 -8.11 1.78
C LYS A 169 5.74 -7.36 0.86
N GLN A 170 4.44 -7.29 1.20
CA GLN A 170 3.41 -6.67 0.35
C GLN A 170 3.03 -5.24 0.78
N ILE A 171 3.82 -4.64 1.69
CA ILE A 171 3.50 -3.35 2.28
C ILE A 171 4.41 -2.25 1.72
N ILE A 172 3.77 -1.12 1.41
CA ILE A 172 4.41 0.16 1.16
C ILE A 172 4.07 1.06 2.35
N MET A 173 5.08 1.40 3.14
CA MET A 173 4.98 2.40 4.20
C MET A 173 5.34 3.76 3.63
N LYS A 174 4.65 4.82 4.04
CA LYS A 174 4.97 6.17 3.57
C LYS A 174 5.12 7.20 4.68
N GLY A 175 5.85 8.27 4.38
CA GLY A 175 6.06 9.38 5.31
C GLY A 175 6.68 10.59 4.61
N SER A 176 6.48 11.77 5.19
CA SER A 176 6.94 13.05 4.65
C SER A 176 8.17 13.61 5.38
N GLN A 177 8.84 12.81 6.19
CA GLN A 177 9.99 13.21 6.98
C GLN A 177 11.27 13.21 6.14
N PRO A 178 12.26 14.03 6.49
CA PRO A 178 13.59 13.95 5.88
C PRO A 178 14.24 12.58 6.08
N VAL A 179 15.05 12.16 5.11
CA VAL A 179 15.68 10.83 5.10
C VAL A 179 16.48 10.51 6.37
N GLU A 180 17.16 11.49 6.96
CA GLU A 180 17.94 11.29 8.20
C GLU A 180 17.02 10.97 9.39
N GLN A 181 15.86 11.62 9.45
CA GLN A 181 14.88 11.34 10.50
C GLN A 181 14.31 9.93 10.33
N VAL A 182 13.92 9.54 9.12
CA VAL A 182 13.40 8.20 8.83
C VAL A 182 14.43 7.12 9.17
N LYS A 183 15.69 7.32 8.80
CA LYS A 183 16.78 6.39 9.14
C LYS A 183 17.01 6.29 10.64
N LYS A 184 16.94 7.41 11.36
CA LYS A 184 17.10 7.44 12.81
C LYS A 184 15.96 6.73 13.54
N GLU A 185 14.71 6.98 13.13
CA GLU A 185 13.52 6.45 13.79
C GLU A 185 13.24 4.99 13.39
N PHE A 186 13.32 4.69 12.09
CA PHE A 186 12.84 3.43 11.52
C PHE A 186 13.86 2.70 10.63
N GLY A 187 15.14 3.07 10.69
CA GLY A 187 16.19 2.46 9.88
C GLY A 187 16.25 0.93 9.96
N LYS A 188 15.90 0.36 11.14
CA LYS A 188 15.84 -1.10 11.38
C LYS A 188 14.78 -1.85 10.53
N TYR A 189 13.88 -1.13 9.85
CA TYR A 189 12.80 -1.70 9.04
C TYR A 189 12.95 -1.46 7.54
N LEU A 190 13.83 -0.52 7.13
CA LEU A 190 13.92 -0.08 5.75
C LEU A 190 14.42 -1.14 4.77
N ASP A 191 15.02 -2.21 5.26
CA ASP A 191 15.39 -3.41 4.48
C ASP A 191 14.28 -4.47 4.41
N LYS A 192 13.20 -4.28 5.16
CA LYS A 192 12.13 -5.28 5.35
C LYS A 192 10.82 -4.90 4.69
N VAL A 193 10.55 -3.60 4.58
CA VAL A 193 9.35 -3.05 3.94
C VAL A 193 9.75 -2.03 2.87
N ILE A 194 8.90 -1.81 1.89
CA ILE A 194 9.08 -0.69 0.96
C ILE A 194 8.71 0.60 1.68
N PHE A 195 9.64 1.55 1.74
CA PHE A 195 9.36 2.89 2.24
C PHE A 195 9.28 3.88 1.07
N MET A 196 8.16 4.58 0.95
CA MET A 196 7.88 5.56 -0.10
C MET A 196 7.83 6.97 0.50
N PRO A 197 8.82 7.82 0.24
CA PRO A 197 8.78 9.22 0.66
C PRO A 197 7.64 9.99 -0.02
N VAL A 198 6.89 10.76 0.77
CA VAL A 198 5.86 11.70 0.28
C VAL A 198 6.45 13.09 0.27
N ILE A 199 6.55 13.70 -0.91
CA ILE A 199 7.14 15.02 -1.10
C ILE A 199 6.08 15.99 -1.66
N ASN A 200 5.79 17.06 -0.90
CA ASN A 200 4.98 18.16 -1.42
C ASN A 200 5.86 19.07 -2.27
N LEU A 201 5.63 19.07 -3.58
CA LEU A 201 6.44 19.81 -4.56
C LEU A 201 6.24 21.33 -4.53
N ASP A 202 5.23 21.82 -3.80
CA ASP A 202 5.04 23.26 -3.59
C ASP A 202 5.90 23.82 -2.45
N LYS A 203 6.58 22.94 -1.69
CA LYS A 203 7.49 23.36 -0.62
C LYS A 203 8.88 23.72 -1.17
N ALA A 204 9.45 24.81 -0.67
CA ALA A 204 10.75 25.31 -1.11
C ALA A 204 11.91 24.30 -0.97
N ASN A 205 11.82 23.37 -0.02
CA ASN A 205 12.82 22.33 0.21
C ASN A 205 12.56 21.02 -0.54
N ALA A 206 11.53 20.95 -1.40
CA ALA A 206 11.13 19.70 -2.07
C ALA A 206 12.29 19.08 -2.87
N GLN A 207 12.94 19.88 -3.70
CA GLN A 207 14.07 19.41 -4.52
C GLN A 207 15.21 18.86 -3.66
N GLN A 208 15.58 19.58 -2.59
CA GLN A 208 16.64 19.12 -1.68
C GLN A 208 16.27 17.80 -1.00
N MET A 209 15.01 17.62 -0.59
CA MET A 209 14.55 16.36 -0.01
C MET A 209 14.67 15.20 -1.00
N ILE A 210 14.29 15.39 -2.27
CA ILE A 210 14.43 14.37 -3.32
C ILE A 210 15.91 13.99 -3.48
N GLU A 211 16.80 14.97 -3.58
CA GLU A 211 18.24 14.76 -3.75
C GLU A 211 18.85 14.02 -2.55
N ASP A 212 18.46 14.39 -1.34
CA ASP A 212 18.92 13.73 -0.13
C ASP A 212 18.47 12.25 -0.07
N TYR A 213 17.21 11.96 -0.43
CA TYR A 213 16.74 10.59 -0.53
C TYR A 213 17.51 9.81 -1.59
N MET A 214 17.63 10.34 -2.82
CA MET A 214 18.35 9.66 -3.91
C MET A 214 19.80 9.37 -3.57
N LYS A 215 20.46 10.24 -2.78
CA LYS A 215 21.85 10.07 -2.35
C LYS A 215 22.03 9.10 -1.18
N LYS A 216 21.12 9.13 -0.20
CA LYS A 216 21.32 8.49 1.12
C LYS A 216 20.50 7.23 1.33
N TYR A 217 19.36 7.13 0.65
CA TYR A 217 18.44 6.00 0.65
C TYR A 217 17.57 6.07 -0.61
N PRO A 218 18.09 5.66 -1.78
CA PRO A 218 17.31 5.67 -3.03
C PRO A 218 16.03 4.83 -2.86
N PRO A 219 14.84 5.44 -2.87
CA PRO A 219 13.61 4.70 -2.69
C PRO A 219 13.18 4.04 -4.00
N LEU A 220 12.37 2.97 -3.91
CA LEU A 220 11.75 2.34 -5.08
C LEU A 220 10.70 3.24 -5.74
N ALA A 221 10.03 4.08 -4.94
CA ALA A 221 9.02 5.01 -5.41
C ALA A 221 9.00 6.28 -4.56
N PHE A 222 8.62 7.40 -5.17
CA PHE A 222 8.20 8.61 -4.49
C PHE A 222 6.69 8.83 -4.69
N GLU A 223 6.01 9.35 -3.68
CA GLU A 223 4.71 9.98 -3.86
C GLU A 223 4.88 11.50 -3.90
N PHE A 224 4.46 12.13 -4.99
CA PHE A 224 4.48 13.59 -5.13
C PHE A 224 3.09 14.16 -4.97
N SER A 225 2.96 15.18 -4.11
CA SER A 225 1.75 15.99 -3.99
C SER A 225 2.04 17.44 -4.39
N TYR A 226 1.07 18.08 -5.03
CA TYR A 226 1.12 19.51 -5.38
C TYR A 226 -0.30 20.05 -5.57
N VAL A 227 -0.44 21.37 -5.49
CA VAL A 227 -1.71 22.08 -5.60
C VAL A 227 -1.72 23.00 -6.80
N SER A 228 -0.55 23.54 -7.20
CA SER A 228 -0.45 24.54 -8.25
C SER A 228 -0.40 23.90 -9.64
N ASP A 229 -1.36 24.24 -10.50
CA ASP A 229 -1.37 23.81 -11.91
C ASP A 229 -0.20 24.37 -12.72
N THR A 230 0.46 25.42 -12.21
CA THR A 230 1.64 26.03 -12.86
C THR A 230 2.96 25.39 -12.39
N ASN A 231 2.92 24.44 -11.47
CA ASN A 231 4.11 23.77 -10.98
C ASN A 231 4.68 22.85 -12.06
N THR A 232 5.87 23.15 -12.59
CA THR A 232 6.55 22.37 -13.62
C THR A 232 7.37 21.20 -13.01
N LEU A 233 7.61 21.26 -11.71
CA LEU A 233 8.47 20.30 -10.99
C LEU A 233 8.02 18.84 -11.12
N PRO A 234 6.71 18.49 -11.13
CA PRO A 234 6.28 17.10 -11.36
C PRO A 234 6.79 16.53 -12.68
N LYS A 235 6.70 17.32 -13.76
CA LYS A 235 7.17 16.93 -15.10
C LYS A 235 8.71 16.81 -15.16
N GLU A 236 9.41 17.72 -14.51
CA GLU A 236 10.87 17.73 -14.44
C GLU A 236 11.38 16.53 -13.65
N MET A 237 10.79 16.26 -12.48
CA MET A 237 11.15 15.10 -11.65
C MET A 237 10.79 13.79 -12.35
N GLY A 238 9.65 13.72 -13.05
CA GLY A 238 9.29 12.56 -13.87
C GLY A 238 10.36 12.19 -14.89
N LYS A 239 10.91 13.18 -15.59
CA LYS A 239 12.00 12.99 -16.55
C LYS A 239 13.32 12.60 -15.86
N ARG A 240 13.66 13.27 -14.76
CA ARG A 240 14.94 13.09 -14.03
C ARG A 240 15.03 11.73 -13.35
N LEU A 241 13.92 11.23 -12.81
CA LEU A 241 13.87 9.99 -12.05
C LEU A 241 13.51 8.76 -12.91
N LYS A 242 13.16 8.97 -14.18
CA LYS A 242 12.82 7.88 -15.10
C LYS A 242 13.94 6.84 -15.16
N GLY A 243 13.58 5.56 -14.93
CA GLY A 243 14.51 4.44 -14.90
C GLY A 243 15.26 4.26 -13.57
N ASN A 244 15.08 5.18 -12.59
CA ASN A 244 15.72 5.07 -11.28
C ASN A 244 14.71 4.78 -10.15
N CYS A 245 13.49 5.29 -10.26
CA CYS A 245 12.42 4.99 -9.30
C CYS A 245 11.05 5.24 -9.94
N LEU A 246 10.01 4.67 -9.32
CA LEU A 246 8.62 4.91 -9.68
C LEU A 246 8.11 6.23 -9.09
N ILE A 247 7.08 6.80 -9.71
CA ILE A 247 6.46 8.02 -9.23
C ILE A 247 4.95 7.79 -9.11
N SER A 248 4.43 8.01 -7.92
CA SER A 248 3.01 8.17 -7.65
C SER A 248 2.71 9.66 -7.53
N VAL A 249 1.63 10.14 -8.14
CA VAL A 249 1.25 11.54 -8.10
C VAL A 249 -0.11 11.68 -7.44
N SER A 250 -0.17 12.47 -6.37
CA SER A 250 -1.40 12.86 -5.70
C SER A 250 -1.68 14.34 -5.98
N TYR A 251 -2.69 14.60 -6.79
CA TYR A 251 -3.12 15.98 -7.13
C TYR A 251 -4.33 16.37 -6.29
N THR A 252 -4.19 17.41 -5.48
CA THR A 252 -5.17 17.76 -4.44
C THR A 252 -6.24 18.75 -4.86
N HIS A 253 -6.18 19.32 -6.09
CA HIS A 253 -7.09 20.36 -6.55
C HIS A 253 -8.39 19.87 -7.18
N LEU A 254 -8.48 18.61 -7.58
CA LEU A 254 -9.72 18.08 -8.10
C LEU A 254 -10.63 17.68 -6.93
N ARG A 255 -11.76 18.38 -6.81
CA ARG A 255 -12.90 17.88 -6.06
C ARG A 255 -13.10 16.43 -6.49
N ALA A 256 -13.40 15.54 -5.54
CA ALA A 256 -13.49 14.08 -5.70
C ALA A 256 -14.42 13.57 -6.83
N HIS A 257 -14.81 14.42 -7.78
CA HIS A 257 -15.70 14.11 -8.89
C HIS A 257 -15.02 14.00 -10.26
N GLU A 258 -13.73 14.32 -10.41
CA GLU A 258 -13.12 14.45 -11.74
C GLU A 258 -11.75 13.77 -11.92
N THR A 259 -11.40 12.78 -11.14
CA THR A 259 -10.28 11.92 -11.51
C THR A 259 -10.71 10.91 -12.57
N ARG A 260 -11.07 11.38 -13.75
CA ARG A 260 -10.90 10.62 -14.98
C ARG A 260 -9.48 10.88 -15.45
N GLY A 261 -8.65 9.86 -15.30
CA GLY A 261 -7.29 9.91 -15.78
C GLY A 261 -7.23 10.23 -17.27
N ASN A 262 -6.31 11.08 -17.61
CA ASN A 262 -5.54 11.04 -18.83
C ASN A 262 -4.11 11.27 -18.39
N LEU A 263 -3.39 10.18 -18.24
CA LEU A 263 -1.94 10.14 -18.34
C LEU A 263 -1.57 9.66 -19.71
#